data_adbe05fb639c278b7b60314801e78fb6
#
_entry.id   adbe05fb639c278b7b60314801e78fb6
#
_cell.length_a   1.000
_cell.length_b   1.000
_cell.length_c   1.000
_cell.angle_alpha   90.00
_cell.angle_beta   90.00
_cell.angle_gamma   90.00
#
_symmetry.space_group_name_H-M   'P 1'
#
loop_
_entity.id
_entity.type
_entity.pdbx_description
1 polymer ?
#
loop_
_entity_poly.entity_id
_entity_poly.type
_entity_poly.pdbx_seq_one_letter_code
_entity_poly.pdbx_strand_id
1 'polypeptide(L)'
;MVAACLLAGPVGVASAAERPPPGASACAGCHAEGAAMGAVDGRPEAEIAAALAAYRSGTRPDSVMGRIAKGFSEAESQAIAAYLARQGQP
;
A
#
# COMPACT_ATOMS: atom_id res chain seq x y z
N MET A 1 -11.05 -44.49 8.08
CA MET A 1 -11.01 -44.06 8.02
C MET A 1 -10.81 -42.93 7.89
N VAL A 2 -10.69 -42.47 7.68
CA VAL A 2 -10.57 -41.63 7.55
C VAL A 2 -10.46 -40.43 7.51
N ALA A 3 -10.63 -40.09 7.56
CA ALA A 3 -10.79 -39.07 7.55
C ALA A 3 -10.09 -38.02 7.52
N ALA A 4 -9.54 -37.91 7.60
CA ALA A 4 -8.83 -37.05 7.59
C ALA A 4 -8.88 -35.86 7.06
N CYS A 5 -8.88 -35.63 6.39
CA CYS A 5 -8.89 -34.60 5.78
C CYS A 5 -9.03 -33.47 6.22
N LEU A 6 -9.23 -33.40 6.55
CA LEU A 6 -9.44 -32.41 6.77
C LEU A 6 -8.89 -31.41 6.93
N LEU A 7 -8.37 -31.39 7.02
CA LEU A 7 -7.85 -30.47 7.18
C LEU A 7 -7.66 -29.49 6.67
N ALA A 8 -7.69 -29.36 6.24
CA ALA A 8 -7.70 -28.53 5.42
C ALA A 8 -7.85 -27.29 5.91
N GLY A 9 -7.80 -26.98 6.50
CA GLY A 9 -7.95 -25.85 6.93
C GLY A 9 -7.41 -24.88 6.14
N PRO A 10 -7.72 -23.85 6.32
CA PRO A 10 -7.42 -22.76 5.66
C PRO A 10 -6.13 -22.39 5.76
N VAL A 11 -5.51 -22.85 5.43
CA VAL A 11 -4.33 -22.52 5.46
C VAL A 11 -3.96 -21.27 5.29
N GLY A 12 -3.77 -20.80 5.97
CA GLY A 12 -3.09 -19.70 5.95
C GLY A 12 -2.92 -18.91 4.91
N VAL A 13 -3.62 -18.66 4.45
CA VAL A 13 -3.49 -17.88 3.52
C VAL A 13 -3.14 -16.67 3.97
N ALA A 14 -2.13 -16.33 3.97
CA ALA A 14 -1.72 -15.07 4.30
C ALA A 14 -2.58 -14.29 3.50
N SER A 15 -3.34 -13.64 4.02
CA SER A 15 -4.24 -12.96 3.26
C SER A 15 -3.51 -11.98 2.41
N ALA A 16 -4.00 -11.75 1.29
CA ALA A 16 -3.45 -10.77 0.41
C ALA A 16 -3.36 -9.43 1.09
N ALA A 17 -4.21 -9.19 2.07
CA ALA A 17 -4.18 -7.94 2.80
C ALA A 17 -2.91 -7.74 3.59
N GLU A 18 -2.22 -8.80 3.91
CA GLU A 18 -1.00 -8.68 4.67
C GLU A 18 0.22 -8.55 3.80
N ARG A 19 0.10 -8.75 2.54
CA ARG A 19 1.24 -8.62 1.65
C ARG A 19 1.29 -7.23 1.08
N PRO A 20 2.45 -6.64 1.05
CA PRO A 20 2.54 -5.34 0.40
C PRO A 20 2.26 -5.49 -1.09
N PRO A 21 1.43 -4.65 -1.65
CA PRO A 21 1.28 -4.65 -3.09
C PRO A 21 2.54 -4.18 -3.76
N PRO A 22 2.70 -4.45 -5.04
CA PRO A 22 3.89 -4.02 -5.75
C PRO A 22 4.11 -2.53 -5.59
N GLY A 23 5.31 -2.17 -5.23
CA GLY A 23 5.67 -0.77 -5.07
C GLY A 23 5.49 -0.19 -3.68
N ALA A 24 4.70 -0.84 -2.83
CA ALA A 24 4.47 -0.28 -1.50
C ALA A 24 5.73 -0.21 -0.66
N SER A 25 6.61 -1.20 -0.79
CA SER A 25 7.84 -1.18 -0.01
C SER A 25 8.77 -0.04 -0.44
N ALA A 26 8.66 0.40 -1.69
CA ALA A 26 9.47 1.52 -2.13
C ALA A 26 9.01 2.81 -1.43
N CYS A 27 7.73 2.91 -1.11
CA CYS A 27 7.23 4.07 -0.41
C CYS A 27 7.83 4.15 0.99
N ALA A 28 8.01 3.02 1.63
CA ALA A 28 8.56 2.98 2.97
C ALA A 28 9.99 3.50 3.03
N GLY A 29 10.71 3.45 1.94
CA GLY A 29 12.07 3.96 1.92
C GLY A 29 12.16 5.43 2.30
N CYS A 30 11.12 6.21 2.00
CA CYS A 30 11.11 7.62 2.34
C CYS A 30 10.00 7.98 3.31
N HIS A 31 8.95 7.19 3.38
CA HIS A 31 7.75 7.56 4.13
C HIS A 31 7.45 6.68 5.34
N ALA A 32 8.32 5.79 5.70
CA ALA A 32 8.11 5.02 6.93
C ALA A 32 8.32 5.92 8.13
N GLU A 33 7.86 5.46 9.26
CA GLU A 33 8.05 6.19 10.48
C GLU A 33 9.54 6.37 10.71
N GLY A 34 9.97 7.56 10.95
CA GLY A 34 11.38 7.86 11.14
C GLY A 34 12.15 8.09 9.85
N ALA A 35 11.54 7.89 8.71
CA ALA A 35 12.21 8.13 7.44
C ALA A 35 12.18 9.62 7.09
N ALA A 36 12.95 9.97 6.07
CA ALA A 36 13.21 11.36 5.74
C ALA A 36 11.96 12.18 5.43
N MET A 37 11.01 11.59 4.75
CA MET A 37 9.83 12.33 4.30
C MET A 37 8.63 12.19 5.23
N GLY A 38 8.81 11.50 6.34
CA GLY A 38 7.73 11.33 7.29
C GLY A 38 6.76 10.24 6.92
N ALA A 39 6.12 9.68 7.93
CA ALA A 39 5.26 8.53 7.73
C ALA A 39 3.95 8.90 7.07
N VAL A 40 3.50 8.08 6.17
CA VAL A 40 2.17 8.19 5.62
C VAL A 40 1.32 7.01 6.09
N ASP A 41 1.92 6.10 6.82
CA ASP A 41 1.22 4.93 7.34
C ASP A 41 0.09 5.36 8.26
N GLY A 42 -1.04 4.72 8.13
CA GLY A 42 -2.17 5.00 9.01
C GLY A 42 -3.01 6.19 8.61
N ARG A 43 -2.64 6.92 7.58
CA ARG A 43 -3.49 8.00 7.11
C ARG A 43 -4.71 7.41 6.41
N PRO A 44 -5.81 8.15 6.33
CA PRO A 44 -6.99 7.62 5.66
C PRO A 44 -6.70 7.21 4.22
N GLU A 45 -7.22 6.08 3.85
CA GLU A 45 -6.98 5.52 2.53
C GLU A 45 -7.36 6.50 1.41
N ALA A 46 -8.50 7.15 1.55
CA ALA A 46 -8.96 8.09 0.54
C ALA A 46 -7.99 9.27 0.37
N GLU A 47 -7.37 9.68 1.47
CA GLU A 47 -6.42 10.77 1.42
C GLU A 47 -5.15 10.35 0.68
N ILE A 48 -4.66 9.15 0.94
CA ILE A 48 -3.47 8.65 0.26
C ILE A 48 -3.76 8.46 -1.23
N ALA A 49 -4.92 7.87 -1.54
CA ALA A 49 -5.28 7.62 -2.93
C ALA A 49 -5.42 8.95 -3.70
N ALA A 50 -6.03 9.94 -3.08
CA ALA A 50 -6.20 11.24 -3.73
C ALA A 50 -4.86 11.92 -3.97
N ALA A 51 -3.94 11.80 -3.03
CA ALA A 51 -2.62 12.39 -3.19
C ALA A 51 -1.87 11.72 -4.33
N LEU A 52 -1.90 10.39 -4.40
CA LEU A 52 -1.23 9.68 -5.47
C LEU A 52 -1.82 10.04 -6.83
N ALA A 53 -3.15 10.18 -6.90
CA ALA A 53 -3.80 10.58 -8.14
C ALA A 53 -3.38 11.99 -8.55
N ALA A 54 -3.28 12.89 -7.60
CA ALA A 54 -2.91 14.27 -7.88
C ALA A 54 -1.46 14.36 -8.36
N TYR A 55 -0.57 13.58 -7.79
CA TYR A 55 0.81 13.55 -8.27
C TYR A 55 0.89 12.93 -9.66
N ARG A 56 0.11 11.87 -9.88
CA ARG A 56 0.14 11.20 -11.18
C ARG A 56 -0.39 12.11 -12.29
N SER A 57 -1.40 12.89 -12.00
CA SER A 57 -1.99 13.78 -12.99
C SER A 57 -1.23 15.09 -13.16
N GLY A 58 -0.31 15.37 -12.25
CA GLY A 58 0.42 16.63 -12.28
C GLY A 58 -0.29 17.78 -11.62
N THR A 59 -1.47 17.52 -11.03
CA THR A 59 -2.21 18.56 -10.34
C THR A 59 -1.45 19.03 -9.10
N ARG A 60 -0.75 18.10 -8.46
CA ARG A 60 0.06 18.45 -7.32
C ARG A 60 1.52 18.42 -7.77
N PRO A 61 2.19 19.54 -7.82
CA PRO A 61 3.53 19.60 -8.33
C PRO A 61 4.55 19.07 -7.33
N ASP A 62 5.28 18.08 -7.73
CA ASP A 62 6.39 17.56 -6.94
C ASP A 62 7.15 16.63 -7.87
N SER A 63 8.40 16.96 -8.16
CA SER A 63 9.15 16.23 -9.17
C SER A 63 9.42 14.78 -8.77
N VAL A 64 9.66 14.54 -7.49
CA VAL A 64 9.96 13.18 -7.05
C VAL A 64 8.70 12.36 -6.97
N MET A 65 7.69 12.84 -6.24
CA MET A 65 6.45 12.09 -6.11
C MET A 65 5.73 11.97 -7.44
N GLY A 66 5.83 12.98 -8.30
CA GLY A 66 5.23 12.88 -9.62
C GLY A 66 5.81 11.75 -10.44
N ARG A 67 7.13 11.59 -10.39
CA ARG A 67 7.77 10.50 -11.11
C ARG A 67 7.39 9.15 -10.54
N ILE A 68 7.36 9.04 -9.22
CA ILE A 68 7.02 7.79 -8.56
C ILE A 68 5.57 7.42 -8.86
N ALA A 69 4.67 8.37 -8.69
CA ALA A 69 3.25 8.10 -8.87
C ALA A 69 2.90 7.71 -10.29
N LYS A 70 3.61 8.27 -11.26
CA LYS A 70 3.35 7.94 -12.66
C LYS A 70 3.77 6.53 -13.02
N GLY A 71 4.54 5.89 -12.18
CA GLY A 71 4.94 4.52 -12.41
C GLY A 71 3.87 3.49 -12.05
N PHE A 72 2.74 3.94 -11.49
CA PHE A 72 1.69 3.02 -11.06
C PHE A 72 0.37 3.36 -11.72
N SER A 73 -0.41 2.33 -12.02
CA SER A 73 -1.75 2.53 -12.54
C SER A 73 -2.68 3.01 -11.42
N GLU A 74 -3.87 3.40 -11.78
CA GLU A 74 -4.84 3.78 -10.78
C GLU A 74 -5.15 2.63 -9.83
N ALA A 75 -5.31 1.43 -10.37
CA ALA A 75 -5.59 0.27 -9.53
C ALA A 75 -4.43 -0.03 -8.59
N GLU A 76 -3.21 0.08 -9.08
CA GLU A 76 -2.04 -0.13 -8.24
C GLU A 76 -1.95 0.93 -7.16
N SER A 77 -2.24 2.17 -7.50
CA SER A 77 -2.21 3.27 -6.54
C SER A 77 -3.26 3.07 -5.45
N GLN A 78 -4.42 2.58 -5.81
CA GLN A 78 -5.46 2.31 -4.82
C GLN A 78 -5.06 1.17 -3.90
N ALA A 79 -4.44 0.14 -4.44
CA ALA A 79 -3.97 -0.98 -3.61
C ALA A 79 -2.88 -0.52 -2.64
N ILE A 80 -1.98 0.34 -3.10
CA ILE A 80 -0.94 0.90 -2.25
C ILE A 80 -1.57 1.75 -1.16
N ALA A 81 -2.54 2.58 -1.50
CA ALA A 81 -3.21 3.43 -0.52
C ALA A 81 -3.91 2.60 0.54
N ALA A 82 -4.58 1.54 0.14
CA ALA A 82 -5.27 0.66 1.09
C ALA A 82 -4.27 -0.01 2.02
N TYR A 83 -3.15 -0.46 1.47
CA TYR A 83 -2.13 -1.11 2.28
C TYR A 83 -1.52 -0.13 3.29
N LEU A 84 -1.13 1.06 2.83
CA LEU A 84 -0.49 2.03 3.70
C LEU A 84 -1.44 2.52 4.78
N ALA A 85 -2.71 2.67 4.46
CA ALA A 85 -3.69 3.11 5.44
C ALA A 85 -3.84 2.13 6.60
N ARG A 86 -3.59 0.85 6.33
CA ARG A 86 -3.71 -0.17 7.37
C ARG A 86 -2.44 -0.29 8.21
N GLN A 87 -1.33 0.26 7.76
CA GLN A 87 -0.11 0.18 8.53
C GLN A 87 -0.24 1.11 9.74
N GLY A 88 0.32 0.72 10.83
CA GLY A 88 0.22 1.53 12.02
C GLY A 88 -1.08 1.37 12.77
N GLN A 89 -2.01 0.59 12.27
CA GLN A 89 -3.25 0.32 12.98
C GLN A 89 -3.00 -0.78 14.00
N PRO A 90 -3.58 -0.68 15.18
CA PRO A 90 -3.37 -1.69 16.23
C PRO A 90 -4.01 -3.02 15.87
#